data_c55be69136fcf30ff45e145b85f05842
#
_entry.id   c55be69136fcf30ff45e145b85f05842
#
_cell.length_a   1.000
_cell.length_b   1.000
_cell.length_c   1.000
_cell.angle_alpha   90.00
_cell.angle_beta   90.00
_cell.angle_gamma   90.00
#
_symmetry.space_group_name_H-M   'P 1'
#
loop_
_entity.id
_entity.type
_entity.pdbx_description
1 polymer ?
#
loop_
_entity_poly.entity_id
_entity_poly.type
_entity_poly.pdbx_seq_one_letter_code
_entity_poly.pdbx_strand_id
1 'polypeptide(L)'
;PAQRDEVVQFLGDRATVQESGWLCNILVVPNNQRKPFDDFRVRRALTLAIDRWGGSRALSQITFMGPVGGVMRPGGPFATPEAELTKLAGFGRDINAARQEARRLLREAGVPEGFEFTVKNRNIPMPYIPAGIFLVDQWRQVGLNPRHVIQETGPYLADLRAGNYDVGIDFTCDFFDDPDVQLVKFVSSDRNPLNYARYTDRLLDGLFRQQSRERDLQRRLQIVRQFERRVLSDRAYQYHLLWWQRIVPHWKKLQGYRVGPSHYLEDLEEVWLSE
;
A
#
# COMPACT_ATOMS: atom_id res chain seq x y z
N PRO A 1 16.18 5.46 -6.05
CA PRO A 1 17.54 4.91 -6.13
C PRO A 1 18.42 5.69 -7.09
N ALA A 2 18.06 5.84 -8.40
CA ALA A 2 18.91 6.53 -9.38
C ALA A 2 19.33 7.94 -8.91
N GLN A 3 18.40 8.76 -8.46
CA GLN A 3 18.70 10.11 -7.95
C GLN A 3 19.63 10.06 -6.72
N ARG A 4 19.48 9.06 -5.83
CA ARG A 4 20.41 8.85 -4.73
C ARG A 4 21.82 8.60 -5.27
N ASP A 5 21.93 7.72 -6.24
CA ASP A 5 23.22 7.30 -6.80
C ASP A 5 23.90 8.48 -7.53
N GLU A 6 23.15 9.31 -8.25
CA GLU A 6 23.63 10.57 -8.85
C GLU A 6 24.17 11.54 -7.79
N VAL A 7 23.42 11.76 -6.69
CA VAL A 7 23.86 12.64 -5.60
C VAL A 7 25.10 12.09 -4.91
N VAL A 8 25.14 10.78 -4.62
CA VAL A 8 26.31 10.13 -4.03
C VAL A 8 27.52 10.21 -4.94
N GLN A 9 27.34 9.99 -6.24
CA GLN A 9 28.43 10.12 -7.22
C GLN A 9 28.95 11.58 -7.30
N PHE A 10 28.07 12.57 -7.30
CA PHE A 10 28.46 13.97 -7.35
C PHE A 10 29.19 14.45 -6.08
N LEU A 11 28.69 14.05 -4.92
CA LEU A 11 29.29 14.46 -3.63
C LEU A 11 30.50 13.61 -3.24
N GLY A 12 30.61 12.37 -3.74
CA GLY A 12 31.67 11.43 -3.40
C GLY A 12 31.75 11.18 -1.89
N ASP A 13 32.98 11.23 -1.35
CA ASP A 13 33.22 11.02 0.09
C ASP A 13 32.56 12.06 1.01
N ARG A 14 31.99 13.12 0.46
CA ARG A 14 31.25 14.13 1.22
C ARG A 14 29.80 13.73 1.50
N ALA A 15 29.30 12.66 0.85
CA ALA A 15 27.92 12.17 1.04
C ALA A 15 27.81 11.15 2.17
N THR A 16 26.67 11.20 2.83
CA THR A 16 26.12 10.13 3.66
C THR A 16 24.70 9.84 3.20
N VAL A 17 24.29 8.58 3.22
CA VAL A 17 22.91 8.18 2.93
C VAL A 17 22.32 7.55 4.16
N GLN A 18 21.19 8.07 4.60
CA GLN A 18 20.38 7.45 5.65
C GLN A 18 19.09 6.92 5.03
N GLU A 19 18.65 5.76 5.52
CA GLU A 19 17.42 5.12 5.06
C GLU A 19 16.54 4.74 6.26
N SER A 20 15.23 4.86 6.08
CA SER A 20 14.22 4.37 7.02
C SER A 20 12.99 3.88 6.28
N GLY A 21 12.16 3.06 6.94
CA GLY A 21 10.78 2.85 6.46
C GLY A 21 10.02 4.16 6.49
N TRP A 22 9.03 4.32 5.60
CA TRP A 22 8.17 5.51 5.56
C TRP A 22 6.74 5.16 5.96
N LEU A 23 6.02 6.07 6.60
CA LEU A 23 4.59 5.94 6.94
C LEU A 23 3.68 6.13 5.71
N CYS A 24 4.20 5.82 4.55
CA CYS A 24 3.50 5.91 3.27
C CYS A 24 3.53 4.57 2.53
N ASN A 25 2.48 4.32 1.75
CA ASN A 25 2.40 3.12 0.91
C ASN A 25 1.54 3.36 -0.33
N ILE A 26 1.60 2.44 -1.29
CA ILE A 26 0.63 2.37 -2.39
C ILE A 26 -0.55 1.52 -1.95
N LEU A 27 -1.74 2.09 -2.11
CA LEU A 27 -3.01 1.45 -1.85
C LEU A 27 -3.73 1.14 -3.17
N VAL A 28 -4.10 -0.10 -3.37
CA VAL A 28 -4.91 -0.56 -4.50
C VAL A 28 -6.37 -0.59 -4.07
N VAL A 29 -7.21 0.10 -4.82
CA VAL A 29 -8.57 0.43 -4.43
C VAL A 29 -9.57 -0.04 -5.50
N PRO A 30 -10.04 -1.31 -5.44
CA PRO A 30 -11.18 -1.74 -6.25
C PRO A 30 -12.45 -0.98 -5.84
N ASN A 31 -13.28 -0.59 -6.81
CA ASN A 31 -14.57 0.03 -6.51
C ASN A 31 -15.60 -1.04 -6.13
N ASN A 32 -15.87 -1.21 -4.84
CA ASN A 32 -16.73 -2.26 -4.32
C ASN A 32 -18.24 -2.07 -4.66
N GLN A 33 -18.62 -0.97 -5.32
CA GLN A 33 -19.98 -0.73 -5.81
C GLN A 33 -20.11 -1.00 -7.32
N ARG A 34 -19.03 -1.38 -8.00
CA ARG A 34 -19.00 -1.58 -9.45
C ARG A 34 -18.76 -3.04 -9.81
N LYS A 35 -19.58 -3.60 -10.70
CA LYS A 35 -19.39 -4.97 -11.19
C LYS A 35 -18.14 -5.06 -12.08
N PRO A 36 -17.39 -6.18 -11.96
CA PRO A 36 -17.57 -7.32 -11.07
C PRO A 36 -16.85 -7.16 -9.71
N PHE A 37 -16.33 -5.97 -9.38
CA PHE A 37 -15.55 -5.70 -8.16
C PHE A 37 -16.41 -5.65 -6.89
N ASP A 38 -17.75 -5.65 -6.99
CA ASP A 38 -18.68 -5.86 -5.89
C ASP A 38 -18.63 -7.30 -5.34
N ASP A 39 -18.19 -8.28 -6.17
CA ASP A 39 -17.95 -9.65 -5.72
C ASP A 39 -16.60 -9.76 -5.00
N PHE A 40 -16.62 -10.27 -3.77
CA PHE A 40 -15.40 -10.45 -2.98
C PHE A 40 -14.42 -11.44 -3.62
N ARG A 41 -14.90 -12.43 -4.38
CA ARG A 41 -14.05 -13.42 -5.07
C ARG A 41 -13.16 -12.74 -6.10
N VAL A 42 -13.71 -11.76 -6.83
CA VAL A 42 -12.94 -10.96 -7.80
C VAL A 42 -11.88 -10.13 -7.09
N ARG A 43 -12.24 -9.40 -6.03
CA ARG A 43 -11.26 -8.61 -5.27
C ARG A 43 -10.17 -9.48 -4.65
N ARG A 44 -10.55 -10.66 -4.13
CA ARG A 44 -9.61 -11.64 -3.61
C ARG A 44 -8.67 -12.17 -4.71
N ALA A 45 -9.18 -12.43 -5.90
CA ALA A 45 -8.38 -12.84 -7.04
C ALA A 45 -7.36 -11.76 -7.44
N LEU A 46 -7.78 -10.49 -7.45
CA LEU A 46 -6.87 -9.38 -7.76
C LEU A 46 -5.69 -9.29 -6.78
N THR A 47 -5.92 -9.43 -5.46
CA THR A 47 -4.82 -9.39 -4.49
C THR A 47 -3.92 -10.63 -4.55
N LEU A 48 -4.50 -11.82 -4.81
CA LEU A 48 -3.75 -13.07 -4.97
C LEU A 48 -2.84 -13.08 -6.21
N ALA A 49 -3.22 -12.35 -7.26
CA ALA A 49 -2.43 -12.26 -8.48
C ALA A 49 -1.10 -11.51 -8.31
N ILE A 50 -0.99 -10.66 -7.28
CA ILE A 50 0.14 -9.73 -7.08
C ILE A 50 1.29 -10.44 -6.35
N ASP A 51 2.42 -10.61 -7.03
CA ASP A 51 3.68 -11.04 -6.42
C ASP A 51 4.35 -9.88 -5.68
N ARG A 52 3.96 -9.67 -4.42
CA ARG A 52 4.54 -8.60 -3.58
C ARG A 52 6.01 -8.82 -3.27
N TRP A 53 6.42 -10.06 -3.10
CA TRP A 53 7.81 -10.39 -2.74
C TRP A 53 8.76 -10.24 -3.92
N GLY A 54 8.36 -10.69 -5.11
CA GLY A 54 9.08 -10.42 -6.35
C GLY A 54 9.05 -8.94 -6.72
N GLY A 55 7.87 -8.31 -6.58
CA GLY A 55 7.68 -6.88 -6.80
C GLY A 55 8.53 -6.02 -5.88
N SER A 56 8.66 -6.37 -4.60
CA SER A 56 9.56 -5.69 -3.66
C SER A 56 10.99 -5.66 -4.19
N ARG A 57 11.51 -6.80 -4.62
CA ARG A 57 12.88 -6.89 -5.18
C ARG A 57 13.06 -6.08 -6.46
N ALA A 58 12.08 -6.12 -7.35
CA ALA A 58 12.15 -5.43 -8.65
C ALA A 58 11.94 -3.92 -8.51
N LEU A 59 10.87 -3.50 -7.82
CA LEU A 59 10.50 -2.10 -7.72
C LEU A 59 11.45 -1.29 -6.83
N SER A 60 12.06 -1.89 -5.81
CA SER A 60 13.05 -1.21 -4.98
C SER A 60 14.32 -0.80 -5.74
N GLN A 61 14.59 -1.40 -6.89
CA GLN A 61 15.71 -1.00 -7.74
C GLN A 61 15.44 0.32 -8.49
N ILE A 62 14.19 0.60 -8.82
CA ILE A 62 13.80 1.75 -9.66
C ILE A 62 12.91 2.77 -8.94
N THR A 63 12.40 2.43 -7.77
CA THR A 63 11.53 3.31 -6.97
C THR A 63 11.95 3.28 -5.49
N PHE A 64 11.27 4.06 -4.66
CA PHE A 64 11.38 3.96 -3.20
C PHE A 64 10.31 3.02 -2.59
N MET A 65 9.62 2.22 -3.39
CA MET A 65 8.74 1.15 -2.90
C MET A 65 9.57 -0.11 -2.63
N GLY A 66 9.48 -0.66 -1.45
CA GLY A 66 10.25 -1.85 -1.10
C GLY A 66 9.54 -2.76 -0.09
N PRO A 67 9.34 -2.36 1.15
CA PRO A 67 8.87 -3.26 2.18
C PRO A 67 7.49 -3.86 1.91
N VAL A 68 7.36 -5.17 2.09
CA VAL A 68 6.08 -5.89 2.11
C VAL A 68 5.53 -5.77 3.52
N GLY A 69 4.27 -5.35 3.64
CA GLY A 69 3.61 -5.20 4.94
C GLY A 69 2.11 -5.18 4.81
N GLY A 70 1.44 -5.36 5.94
CA GLY A 70 -0.02 -5.29 6.06
C GLY A 70 -0.52 -3.84 6.12
N VAL A 71 -1.61 -3.62 6.88
CA VAL A 71 -2.18 -2.28 7.05
C VAL A 71 -1.27 -1.39 7.89
N MET A 72 -0.55 -1.98 8.85
CA MET A 72 0.42 -1.27 9.68
C MET A 72 1.81 -1.33 9.06
N ARG A 73 2.59 -0.26 9.24
CA ARG A 73 3.95 -0.13 8.70
C ARG A 73 4.87 -1.28 9.15
N PRO A 74 5.56 -1.96 8.23
CA PRO A 74 6.55 -2.98 8.58
C PRO A 74 7.64 -2.41 9.50
N GLY A 75 7.99 -3.17 10.54
CA GLY A 75 8.96 -2.75 11.55
C GLY A 75 8.42 -1.74 12.57
N GLY A 76 7.16 -1.33 12.48
CA GLY A 76 6.48 -0.52 13.49
C GLY A 76 5.95 -1.34 14.65
N PRO A 77 5.49 -0.67 15.73
CA PRO A 77 5.05 -1.35 16.96
C PRO A 77 3.79 -2.22 16.76
N PHE A 78 2.97 -1.93 15.74
CA PHE A 78 1.76 -2.65 15.41
C PHE A 78 1.90 -3.53 14.15
N ALA A 79 3.09 -3.63 13.58
CA ALA A 79 3.33 -4.45 12.39
C ALA A 79 2.93 -5.90 12.60
N THR A 80 2.27 -6.47 11.59
CA THR A 80 2.00 -7.92 11.57
C THR A 80 3.29 -8.66 11.23
N PRO A 81 3.74 -9.60 12.06
CA PRO A 81 4.93 -10.40 11.79
C PRO A 81 4.80 -11.16 10.47
N GLU A 82 5.91 -11.35 9.76
CA GLU A 82 5.91 -12.00 8.44
C GLU A 82 5.23 -13.38 8.46
N ALA A 83 5.46 -14.18 9.51
CA ALA A 83 4.85 -15.50 9.65
C ALA A 83 3.31 -15.48 9.71
N GLU A 84 2.71 -14.38 10.17
CA GLU A 84 1.27 -14.17 10.17
C GLU A 84 0.82 -13.48 8.87
N LEU A 85 1.59 -12.51 8.39
CA LEU A 85 1.31 -11.78 7.16
C LEU A 85 1.20 -12.72 5.95
N THR A 86 2.12 -13.69 5.83
CA THR A 86 2.12 -14.67 4.72
C THR A 86 0.88 -15.57 4.68
N LYS A 87 0.08 -15.62 5.73
CA LYS A 87 -1.21 -16.34 5.77
C LYS A 87 -2.37 -15.52 5.19
N LEU A 88 -2.18 -14.20 4.99
CA LEU A 88 -3.20 -13.34 4.41
C LEU A 88 -3.23 -13.48 2.88
N ALA A 89 -4.41 -13.27 2.29
CA ALA A 89 -4.59 -13.37 0.84
C ALA A 89 -3.70 -12.37 0.10
N GLY A 90 -2.88 -12.87 -0.83
CA GLY A 90 -1.96 -12.08 -1.64
C GLY A 90 -0.62 -11.74 -0.96
N PHE A 91 -0.36 -12.28 0.25
CA PHE A 91 0.92 -12.11 0.95
C PHE A 91 1.71 -13.42 1.06
N GLY A 92 1.15 -14.55 0.60
CA GLY A 92 1.86 -15.82 0.52
C GLY A 92 3.07 -15.74 -0.42
N ARG A 93 4.09 -16.59 -0.16
CA ARG A 93 5.31 -16.61 -0.97
C ARG A 93 5.21 -17.46 -2.23
N ASP A 94 4.28 -18.41 -2.29
CA ASP A 94 4.02 -19.22 -3.48
C ASP A 94 3.05 -18.48 -4.42
N ILE A 95 3.62 -17.68 -5.29
CA ILE A 95 2.85 -16.89 -6.27
C ILE A 95 2.15 -17.79 -7.30
N ASN A 96 2.71 -18.96 -7.62
CA ASN A 96 2.11 -19.86 -8.61
C ASN A 96 0.80 -20.45 -8.05
N ALA A 97 0.81 -20.96 -6.82
CA ALA A 97 -0.40 -21.42 -6.15
C ALA A 97 -1.42 -20.29 -5.97
N ALA A 98 -0.97 -19.09 -5.58
CA ALA A 98 -1.84 -17.91 -5.43
C ALA A 98 -2.51 -17.52 -6.76
N ARG A 99 -1.79 -17.53 -7.88
CA ARG A 99 -2.33 -17.24 -9.21
C ARG A 99 -3.26 -18.32 -9.73
N GLN A 100 -3.03 -19.61 -9.40
CA GLN A 100 -3.96 -20.67 -9.71
C GLN A 100 -5.30 -20.46 -8.98
N GLU A 101 -5.25 -20.14 -7.70
CA GLU A 101 -6.43 -19.81 -6.91
C GLU A 101 -7.15 -18.55 -7.44
N ALA A 102 -6.40 -17.50 -7.83
CA ALA A 102 -6.97 -16.31 -8.45
C ALA A 102 -7.77 -16.65 -9.70
N ARG A 103 -7.22 -17.45 -10.62
CA ARG A 103 -7.93 -17.90 -11.82
C ARG A 103 -9.18 -18.72 -11.49
N ARG A 104 -9.12 -19.57 -10.46
CA ARG A 104 -10.28 -20.35 -10.00
C ARG A 104 -11.40 -19.41 -9.53
N LEU A 105 -11.08 -18.44 -8.68
CA LEU A 105 -12.04 -17.47 -8.15
C LEU A 105 -12.67 -16.59 -9.24
N LEU A 106 -11.88 -16.17 -10.24
CA LEU A 106 -12.41 -15.40 -11.39
C LEU A 106 -13.42 -16.23 -12.20
N ARG A 107 -13.11 -17.47 -12.50
CA ARG A 107 -14.06 -18.38 -13.18
C ARG A 107 -15.33 -18.60 -12.38
N GLU A 108 -15.24 -18.84 -11.08
CA GLU A 108 -16.39 -19.02 -10.18
C GLU A 108 -17.24 -17.76 -10.03
N ALA A 109 -16.62 -16.58 -10.19
CA ALA A 109 -17.31 -15.30 -10.21
C ALA A 109 -17.91 -14.98 -11.60
N GLY A 110 -17.71 -15.83 -12.61
CA GLY A 110 -18.21 -15.62 -13.97
C GLY A 110 -17.45 -14.52 -14.74
N VAL A 111 -16.22 -14.19 -14.33
CA VAL A 111 -15.38 -13.21 -15.05
C VAL A 111 -14.72 -13.93 -16.23
N PRO A 112 -14.97 -13.48 -17.48
CA PRO A 112 -14.40 -14.12 -18.66
C PRO A 112 -12.89 -13.86 -18.76
N GLU A 113 -12.18 -14.78 -19.42
CA GLU A 113 -10.79 -14.55 -19.81
C GLU A 113 -10.72 -13.32 -20.73
N GLY A 114 -9.66 -12.51 -20.54
CA GLY A 114 -9.49 -11.25 -21.26
C GLY A 114 -10.40 -10.12 -20.77
N PHE A 115 -11.08 -10.29 -19.63
CA PHE A 115 -11.95 -9.23 -19.09
C PHE A 115 -11.21 -7.89 -18.97
N GLU A 116 -11.76 -6.86 -19.61
CA GLU A 116 -11.19 -5.52 -19.64
C GLU A 116 -11.73 -4.64 -18.52
N PHE A 117 -10.83 -3.91 -17.87
CA PHE A 117 -11.17 -2.88 -16.90
C PHE A 117 -10.09 -1.78 -16.83
N THR A 118 -10.42 -0.66 -16.23
CA THR A 118 -9.48 0.46 -16.10
C THR A 118 -8.77 0.46 -14.75
N VAL A 119 -7.47 0.70 -14.80
CA VAL A 119 -6.64 0.99 -13.62
C VAL A 119 -6.30 2.47 -13.67
N LYS A 120 -7.05 3.29 -12.92
CA LYS A 120 -6.81 4.74 -12.86
C LYS A 120 -5.68 5.08 -11.94
N ASN A 121 -4.82 5.99 -12.38
CA ASN A 121 -3.62 6.39 -11.68
C ASN A 121 -3.29 7.86 -11.94
N ARG A 122 -2.46 8.44 -11.08
CA ARG A 122 -1.98 9.81 -11.22
C ARG A 122 -0.78 9.88 -12.17
N ASN A 123 -0.67 11.01 -12.89
CA ASN A 123 0.50 11.34 -13.71
C ASN A 123 1.66 11.83 -12.82
N ILE A 124 2.13 10.94 -11.95
CA ILE A 124 3.31 11.19 -11.10
C ILE A 124 4.33 10.09 -11.40
N PRO A 125 5.53 10.46 -11.90
CA PRO A 125 6.53 9.50 -12.37
C PRO A 125 6.92 8.46 -11.33
N MET A 126 6.95 8.86 -10.04
CA MET A 126 7.33 7.97 -8.96
C MET A 126 6.50 8.25 -7.69
N PRO A 127 5.93 7.24 -7.04
CA PRO A 127 5.99 5.81 -7.34
C PRO A 127 4.82 5.31 -8.20
N TYR A 128 3.88 6.19 -8.61
CA TYR A 128 2.56 5.82 -9.12
C TYR A 128 2.61 5.13 -10.49
N ILE A 129 3.36 5.69 -11.45
CA ILE A 129 3.43 5.10 -12.81
C ILE A 129 4.05 3.69 -12.76
N PRO A 130 5.20 3.45 -12.12
CA PRO A 130 5.75 2.10 -11.96
C PRO A 130 4.81 1.13 -11.24
N ALA A 131 4.10 1.59 -10.20
CA ALA A 131 3.11 0.77 -9.51
C ALA A 131 1.98 0.31 -10.43
N GLY A 132 1.46 1.21 -11.27
CA GLY A 132 0.40 0.89 -12.24
C GLY A 132 0.86 -0.09 -13.31
N ILE A 133 2.04 0.11 -13.87
CA ILE A 133 2.65 -0.79 -14.86
C ILE A 133 2.81 -2.20 -14.26
N PHE A 134 3.36 -2.28 -13.05
CA PHE A 134 3.53 -3.54 -12.34
C PHE A 134 2.19 -4.25 -12.10
N LEU A 135 1.18 -3.56 -11.57
CA LEU A 135 -0.13 -4.14 -11.29
C LEU A 135 -0.82 -4.67 -12.55
N VAL A 136 -0.76 -3.94 -13.66
CA VAL A 136 -1.29 -4.37 -14.96
C VAL A 136 -0.64 -5.67 -15.41
N ASP A 137 0.69 -5.77 -15.32
CA ASP A 137 1.41 -7.00 -15.63
C ASP A 137 0.93 -8.17 -14.75
N GLN A 138 0.85 -7.97 -13.42
CA GLN A 138 0.44 -9.01 -12.48
C GLN A 138 -0.97 -9.56 -12.76
N TRP A 139 -1.91 -8.72 -13.15
CA TRP A 139 -3.28 -9.15 -13.46
C TRP A 139 -3.40 -9.81 -14.83
N ARG A 140 -2.55 -9.45 -15.80
CA ARG A 140 -2.42 -10.19 -17.07
C ARG A 140 -1.98 -11.63 -16.85
N GLN A 141 -1.15 -11.88 -15.84
CA GLN A 141 -0.69 -13.23 -15.48
C GLN A 141 -1.83 -14.18 -15.04
N VAL A 142 -3.00 -13.64 -14.73
CA VAL A 142 -4.18 -14.44 -14.36
C VAL A 142 -5.32 -14.37 -15.39
N GLY A 143 -5.04 -13.89 -16.61
CA GLY A 143 -5.99 -13.85 -17.72
C GLY A 143 -6.88 -12.62 -17.78
N LEU A 144 -6.57 -11.57 -17.02
CA LEU A 144 -7.28 -10.29 -17.09
C LEU A 144 -6.61 -9.34 -18.11
N ASN A 145 -7.35 -8.35 -18.63
CA ASN A 145 -6.83 -7.35 -19.57
C ASN A 145 -7.04 -5.91 -19.06
N PRO A 146 -6.33 -5.51 -17.97
CA PRO A 146 -6.45 -4.16 -17.45
C PRO A 146 -5.77 -3.13 -18.35
N ARG A 147 -6.39 -1.92 -18.43
CA ARG A 147 -5.81 -0.75 -19.10
C ARG A 147 -5.36 0.28 -18.07
N HIS A 148 -4.09 0.65 -18.10
CA HIS A 148 -3.54 1.72 -17.26
C HIS A 148 -3.95 3.08 -17.81
N VAL A 149 -4.77 3.82 -17.06
CA VAL A 149 -5.25 5.16 -17.41
C VAL A 149 -4.60 6.17 -16.48
N ILE A 150 -3.72 6.97 -17.03
CA ILE A 150 -2.95 8.00 -16.30
C ILE A 150 -3.66 9.35 -16.47
N GLN A 151 -3.89 10.04 -15.36
CA GLN A 151 -4.57 11.33 -15.33
C GLN A 151 -3.79 12.33 -14.47
N GLU A 152 -3.95 13.62 -14.75
CA GLU A 152 -3.48 14.67 -13.84
C GLU A 152 -4.16 14.53 -12.46
N THR A 153 -3.48 14.96 -11.41
CA THR A 153 -3.91 14.73 -10.02
C THR A 153 -5.32 15.25 -9.74
N GLY A 154 -5.67 16.45 -10.26
CA GLY A 154 -6.99 17.04 -10.05
C GLY A 154 -8.15 16.18 -10.60
N PRO A 155 -8.19 15.89 -11.91
CA PRO A 155 -9.17 14.99 -12.53
C PRO A 155 -9.18 13.59 -11.92
N TYR A 156 -8.01 13.03 -11.60
CA TYR A 156 -7.90 11.74 -10.94
C TYR A 156 -8.64 11.70 -9.58
N LEU A 157 -8.39 12.70 -8.72
CA LEU A 157 -9.07 12.79 -7.41
C LEU A 157 -10.57 13.05 -7.54
N ALA A 158 -11.00 13.82 -8.55
CA ALA A 158 -12.40 14.01 -8.84
C ALA A 158 -13.10 12.69 -9.22
N ASP A 159 -12.45 11.87 -10.06
CA ASP A 159 -12.94 10.56 -10.44
C ASP A 159 -13.02 9.59 -9.25
N LEU A 160 -12.01 9.58 -8.37
CA LEU A 160 -12.05 8.75 -7.16
C LEU A 160 -13.24 9.12 -6.26
N ARG A 161 -13.45 10.43 -6.02
CA ARG A 161 -14.56 10.93 -5.20
C ARG A 161 -15.92 10.61 -5.82
N ALA A 162 -16.03 10.72 -7.13
CA ALA A 162 -17.26 10.41 -7.87
C ALA A 162 -17.51 8.90 -8.03
N GLY A 163 -16.48 8.04 -7.85
CA GLY A 163 -16.58 6.60 -8.12
C GLY A 163 -16.44 6.23 -9.60
N ASN A 164 -15.87 7.11 -10.41
CA ASN A 164 -15.68 6.93 -11.85
C ASN A 164 -14.41 6.13 -12.17
N TYR A 165 -14.26 4.96 -11.58
CA TYR A 165 -13.11 4.07 -11.78
C TYR A 165 -13.51 2.61 -11.50
N ASP A 166 -12.77 1.67 -12.08
CA ASP A 166 -12.88 0.25 -11.77
C ASP A 166 -11.92 -0.12 -10.64
N VAL A 167 -10.63 0.16 -10.83
CA VAL A 167 -9.60 0.07 -9.80
C VAL A 167 -8.78 1.36 -9.79
N GLY A 168 -8.60 1.95 -8.61
CA GLY A 168 -7.76 3.14 -8.40
C GLY A 168 -6.43 2.77 -7.73
N ILE A 169 -5.38 3.56 -8.01
CA ILE A 169 -4.10 3.49 -7.29
C ILE A 169 -4.00 4.72 -6.39
N ASP A 170 -4.26 4.53 -5.11
CA ASP A 170 -4.22 5.57 -4.10
C ASP A 170 -3.01 5.37 -3.16
N PHE A 171 -2.98 6.05 -2.04
CA PHE A 171 -1.92 5.95 -1.04
C PHE A 171 -2.46 6.20 0.36
N THR A 172 -1.73 5.75 1.37
CA THR A 172 -1.77 6.35 2.71
C THR A 172 -0.43 6.99 3.00
N CYS A 173 -0.44 8.13 3.66
CA CYS A 173 0.74 8.80 4.20
C CYS A 173 0.34 9.42 5.52
N ASP A 174 0.81 8.84 6.60
CA ASP A 174 0.38 9.22 7.94
C ASP A 174 1.49 9.93 8.72
N PHE A 175 1.09 10.67 9.75
CA PHE A 175 2.03 11.45 10.58
C PHE A 175 2.58 10.61 11.72
N PHE A 176 1.78 9.67 12.24
CA PHE A 176 2.11 8.84 13.40
C PHE A 176 2.03 7.36 13.06
N ASP A 177 2.90 6.57 13.66
CA ASP A 177 2.88 5.11 13.58
C ASP A 177 1.88 4.53 14.61
N ASP A 178 0.62 4.94 14.48
CA ASP A 178 -0.47 4.55 15.38
C ASP A 178 -1.70 4.08 14.58
N PRO A 179 -2.38 3.01 15.05
CA PRO A 179 -3.58 2.48 14.40
C PRO A 179 -4.72 3.49 14.25
N ASP A 180 -4.87 4.47 15.13
CA ASP A 180 -5.94 5.47 15.02
C ASP A 180 -5.81 6.28 13.72
N VAL A 181 -4.58 6.55 13.30
CA VAL A 181 -4.31 7.31 12.08
C VAL A 181 -4.34 6.39 10.85
N GLN A 182 -3.65 5.25 10.93
CA GLN A 182 -3.48 4.37 9.76
C GLN A 182 -4.75 3.60 9.39
N LEU A 183 -5.60 3.24 10.35
CA LEU A 183 -6.82 2.47 10.10
C LEU A 183 -8.04 3.32 9.72
N VAL A 184 -8.03 4.63 10.00
CA VAL A 184 -9.20 5.49 9.78
C VAL A 184 -9.66 5.50 8.32
N LYS A 185 -8.72 5.39 7.38
CA LYS A 185 -9.03 5.35 5.95
C LYS A 185 -9.82 4.10 5.51
N PHE A 186 -9.81 3.07 6.34
CA PHE A 186 -10.45 1.78 6.07
C PHE A 186 -11.81 1.62 6.78
N VAL A 187 -12.29 2.60 7.53
CA VAL A 187 -13.65 2.56 8.06
C VAL A 187 -14.68 2.77 6.95
N SER A 188 -15.94 2.43 7.19
CA SER A 188 -17.03 2.52 6.20
C SER A 188 -17.07 3.85 5.46
N SER A 189 -17.33 3.83 4.15
CA SER A 189 -17.31 5.01 3.29
C SER A 189 -18.35 6.09 3.63
N ASP A 190 -19.43 5.72 4.29
CA ASP A 190 -20.42 6.66 4.85
C ASP A 190 -19.92 7.36 6.13
N ARG A 191 -18.80 6.95 6.69
CA ARG A 191 -18.14 7.54 7.85
C ARG A 191 -16.84 8.26 7.53
N ASN A 192 -16.17 7.82 6.46
CA ASN A 192 -14.95 8.46 5.99
C ASN A 192 -14.99 8.62 4.46
N PRO A 193 -15.09 9.85 3.94
CA PRO A 193 -15.13 10.11 2.50
C PRO A 193 -13.83 9.78 1.78
N LEU A 194 -12.73 9.53 2.51
CA LEU A 194 -11.46 9.07 1.94
C LEU A 194 -11.40 7.55 1.74
N ASN A 195 -12.42 6.81 2.17
CA ASN A 195 -12.57 5.41 1.77
C ASN A 195 -13.12 5.33 0.36
N TYR A 196 -12.24 5.50 -0.62
CA TYR A 196 -12.60 5.42 -2.03
C TYR A 196 -13.00 4.01 -2.48
N ALA A 197 -12.66 2.94 -1.74
CA ALA A 197 -13.14 1.59 -2.06
C ALA A 197 -14.67 1.44 -1.93
N ARG A 198 -15.36 2.39 -1.27
CA ARG A 198 -16.83 2.56 -1.28
C ARG A 198 -17.61 1.39 -0.69
N TYR A 199 -17.06 0.75 0.31
CA TYR A 199 -17.78 -0.28 1.08
C TYR A 199 -18.31 0.23 2.41
N THR A 200 -19.28 -0.51 2.97
CA THR A 200 -19.78 -0.33 4.33
C THR A 200 -19.59 -1.64 5.09
N ASP A 201 -18.88 -1.58 6.23
CA ASP A 201 -18.62 -2.73 7.09
C ASP A 201 -18.65 -2.33 8.57
N ARG A 202 -19.77 -2.60 9.22
CA ARG A 202 -19.99 -2.20 10.64
C ARG A 202 -19.12 -2.95 11.63
N LEU A 203 -18.64 -4.15 11.25
CA LEU A 203 -17.68 -4.88 12.09
C LEU A 203 -16.31 -4.18 12.06
N LEU A 204 -15.83 -3.73 10.89
CA LEU A 204 -14.62 -2.90 10.82
C LEU A 204 -14.75 -1.62 11.62
N ASP A 205 -15.89 -0.93 11.49
CA ASP A 205 -16.16 0.28 12.29
C ASP A 205 -16.14 -0.02 13.80
N GLY A 206 -16.62 -1.19 14.19
CA GLY A 206 -16.57 -1.67 15.57
C GLY A 206 -15.16 -1.93 16.07
N LEU A 207 -14.37 -2.67 15.28
CA LEU A 207 -12.97 -2.98 15.58
C LEU A 207 -12.11 -1.71 15.66
N PHE A 208 -12.33 -0.75 14.75
CA PHE A 208 -11.66 0.55 14.81
C PHE A 208 -11.92 1.27 16.15
N ARG A 209 -13.19 1.40 16.57
CA ARG A 209 -13.53 2.04 17.84
C ARG A 209 -13.01 1.26 19.05
N GLN A 210 -12.97 -0.07 18.97
CA GLN A 210 -12.49 -0.93 20.04
C GLN A 210 -10.99 -0.76 20.24
N GLN A 211 -10.19 -0.80 19.15
CA GLN A 211 -8.74 -0.62 19.25
C GLN A 211 -8.37 0.79 19.77
N SER A 212 -9.13 1.83 19.36
CA SER A 212 -8.90 3.21 19.79
C SER A 212 -9.13 3.44 21.29
N ARG A 213 -9.90 2.57 21.94
CA ARG A 213 -10.19 2.64 23.39
C ARG A 213 -9.39 1.65 24.23
N GLU A 214 -8.74 0.68 23.57
CA GLU A 214 -8.01 -0.37 24.28
C GLU A 214 -6.69 0.19 24.80
N ARG A 215 -6.44 0.00 26.10
CA ARG A 215 -5.24 0.46 26.79
C ARG A 215 -4.19 -0.64 26.93
N ASP A 216 -4.61 -1.90 26.92
CA ASP A 216 -3.68 -3.03 26.93
C ASP A 216 -3.10 -3.21 25.53
N LEU A 217 -1.78 -3.06 25.42
CA LEU A 217 -1.07 -3.14 24.13
C LEU A 217 -1.29 -4.48 23.42
N GLN A 218 -1.29 -5.59 24.15
CA GLN A 218 -1.43 -6.92 23.54
C GLN A 218 -2.84 -7.13 23.00
N ARG A 219 -3.85 -6.68 23.71
CA ARG A 219 -5.23 -6.70 23.24
C ARG A 219 -5.43 -5.76 22.06
N ARG A 220 -4.85 -4.56 22.11
CA ARG A 220 -4.89 -3.61 20.98
C ARG A 220 -4.27 -4.21 19.72
N LEU A 221 -3.12 -4.86 19.82
CA LEU A 221 -2.47 -5.59 18.73
C LEU A 221 -3.38 -6.68 18.14
N GLN A 222 -4.06 -7.46 18.97
CA GLN A 222 -5.00 -8.49 18.50
C GLN A 222 -6.17 -7.89 17.72
N ILE A 223 -6.74 -6.78 18.19
CA ILE A 223 -7.84 -6.08 17.50
C ILE A 223 -7.38 -5.53 16.16
N VAL A 224 -6.19 -4.91 16.11
CA VAL A 224 -5.60 -4.39 14.87
C VAL A 224 -5.38 -5.53 13.85
N ARG A 225 -4.90 -6.69 14.27
CA ARG A 225 -4.74 -7.86 13.39
C ARG A 225 -6.07 -8.42 12.89
N GLN A 226 -7.12 -8.41 13.72
CA GLN A 226 -8.46 -8.79 13.27
C GLN A 226 -8.99 -7.81 12.21
N PHE A 227 -8.78 -6.51 12.43
CA PHE A 227 -9.12 -5.47 11.47
C PHE A 227 -8.39 -5.67 10.14
N GLU A 228 -7.08 -5.82 10.19
CA GLU A 228 -6.21 -6.05 9.03
C GLU A 228 -6.63 -7.28 8.23
N ARG A 229 -6.79 -8.43 8.90
CA ARG A 229 -7.24 -9.66 8.27
C ARG A 229 -8.57 -9.50 7.54
N ARG A 230 -9.53 -8.78 8.16
CA ARG A 230 -10.84 -8.53 7.56
C ARG A 230 -10.72 -7.68 6.30
N VAL A 231 -9.94 -6.59 6.33
CA VAL A 231 -9.76 -5.70 5.18
C VAL A 231 -9.05 -6.41 4.04
N LEU A 232 -7.89 -7.04 4.34
CA LEU A 232 -6.96 -7.53 3.32
C LEU A 232 -7.31 -8.92 2.80
N SER A 233 -7.87 -9.78 3.65
CA SER A 233 -8.03 -11.20 3.34
C SER A 233 -9.48 -11.66 3.30
N ASP A 234 -10.26 -11.44 4.38
CA ASP A 234 -11.62 -11.99 4.46
C ASP A 234 -12.57 -11.30 3.48
N ARG A 235 -12.37 -10.01 3.23
CA ARG A 235 -13.20 -9.19 2.34
C ARG A 235 -12.44 -8.63 1.14
N ALA A 236 -11.11 -8.53 1.24
CA ALA A 236 -10.24 -7.97 0.21
C ALA A 236 -10.79 -6.64 -0.35
N TYR A 237 -11.23 -5.74 0.54
CA TYR A 237 -11.88 -4.49 0.15
C TYR A 237 -10.95 -3.56 -0.60
N GLN A 238 -9.76 -3.41 -0.08
CA GLN A 238 -8.63 -2.67 -0.64
C GLN A 238 -7.35 -3.21 0.02
N TYR A 239 -6.21 -3.03 -0.61
CA TYR A 239 -5.00 -3.68 -0.13
C TYR A 239 -3.75 -2.89 -0.51
N HIS A 240 -2.74 -2.99 0.33
CA HIS A 240 -1.43 -2.39 0.08
C HIS A 240 -0.68 -3.18 -1.00
N LEU A 241 0.00 -2.43 -1.86
CA LEU A 241 0.99 -3.02 -2.78
C LEU A 241 2.32 -3.18 -2.04
N LEU A 242 3.00 -2.08 -1.79
CA LEU A 242 4.28 -2.01 -1.07
C LEU A 242 4.34 -0.72 -0.25
N TRP A 243 5.04 -0.79 0.86
CA TRP A 243 5.39 0.36 1.67
C TRP A 243 6.57 1.12 1.06
N TRP A 244 6.69 2.40 1.40
CA TRP A 244 7.74 3.25 0.89
C TRP A 244 8.92 3.28 1.85
N GLN A 245 10.09 3.64 1.30
CA GLN A 245 11.30 3.90 2.04
C GLN A 245 11.68 5.37 1.87
N ARG A 246 12.17 5.97 2.94
CA ARG A 246 12.85 7.25 2.89
C ARG A 246 14.33 6.97 2.59
N ILE A 247 14.86 7.64 1.59
CA ILE A 247 16.26 7.58 1.19
C ILE A 247 16.73 9.02 1.16
N VAL A 248 17.55 9.40 2.13
CA VAL A 248 17.97 10.80 2.33
C VAL A 248 19.49 10.90 2.21
N PRO A 249 20.01 11.21 1.02
CA PRO A 249 21.41 11.58 0.87
C PRO A 249 21.62 13.00 1.43
N HIS A 250 22.65 13.18 2.21
CA HIS A 250 23.02 14.47 2.77
C HIS A 250 24.54 14.60 2.92
N TRP A 251 25.01 15.81 3.17
CA TRP A 251 26.43 16.05 3.43
C TRP A 251 26.87 15.42 4.75
N LYS A 252 28.07 14.84 4.77
CA LYS A 252 28.70 14.35 6.01
C LYS A 252 28.90 15.44 7.08
N LYS A 253 28.96 16.69 6.65
CA LYS A 253 29.02 17.84 7.56
C LYS A 253 27.75 18.02 8.39
N LEU A 254 26.61 17.50 7.94
CA LEU A 254 25.36 17.50 8.69
C LEU A 254 25.44 16.41 9.77
N GLN A 255 25.57 16.84 11.01
CA GLN A 255 25.69 15.98 12.18
C GLN A 255 24.39 15.99 12.99
N GLY A 256 24.15 14.94 13.78
CA GLY A 256 22.95 14.81 14.63
C GLY A 256 21.66 14.45 13.90
N TYR A 257 21.61 14.59 12.57
CA TYR A 257 20.43 14.27 11.79
C TYR A 257 20.14 12.77 11.76
N ARG A 258 18.89 12.39 12.06
CA ARG A 258 18.41 11.00 12.03
C ARG A 258 17.13 10.89 11.23
N VAL A 259 17.16 10.07 10.19
CA VAL A 259 15.99 9.81 9.36
C VAL A 259 15.01 8.88 10.08
N GLY A 260 13.83 9.41 10.44
CA GLY A 260 12.72 8.66 11.02
C GLY A 260 11.67 8.24 9.98
N PRO A 261 10.66 7.45 10.38
CA PRO A 261 9.59 7.00 9.48
C PRO A 261 8.59 8.11 9.12
N SER A 262 8.51 9.18 9.89
CA SER A 262 7.67 10.34 9.61
C SER A 262 8.57 11.49 9.14
N HIS A 263 8.20 12.11 8.01
CA HIS A 263 8.88 13.32 7.53
C HIS A 263 8.33 14.61 8.15
N TYR A 264 7.32 14.48 9.00
CA TYR A 264 6.73 15.60 9.75
C TYR A 264 7.24 15.71 11.19
N LEU A 265 7.75 14.60 11.72
CA LEU A 265 8.23 14.49 13.10
C LEU A 265 9.73 14.21 13.06
N GLU A 266 10.50 15.17 12.58
CA GLU A 266 11.95 15.13 12.61
C GLU A 266 12.45 15.99 13.77
N ASP A 267 13.25 15.40 14.62
CA ASP A 267 13.94 16.13 15.68
C ASP A 267 15.17 16.80 15.07
N LEU A 268 15.16 18.14 15.03
CA LEU A 268 16.22 18.95 14.49
C LEU A 268 17.01 19.67 15.59
N GLU A 269 16.69 19.48 16.85
CA GLU A 269 17.33 20.20 17.98
C GLU A 269 18.81 19.85 18.11
N GLU A 270 19.20 18.63 17.75
CA GLU A 270 20.58 18.16 17.79
C GLU A 270 21.33 18.29 16.44
N VAL A 271 20.71 18.89 15.42
CA VAL A 271 21.30 18.99 14.09
C VAL A 271 22.21 20.19 13.98
N TRP A 272 23.45 19.95 13.53
CA TRP A 272 24.46 21.00 13.35
C TRP A 272 25.38 20.71 12.16
N LEU A 273 26.15 21.69 11.73
CA LEU A 273 27.12 21.55 10.66
C LEU A 273 28.54 21.52 11.26
N SER A 274 29.29 20.44 11.01
CA SER A 274 30.72 20.41 11.31
C SER A 274 31.50 21.28 10.34
N GLU A 275 32.65 21.79 10.78
CA GLU A 275 33.58 22.56 9.95
C GLU A 275 34.12 21.77 8.72
#